data_00547e915cfe1f27adb3d4396911b4f9
#
_entry.id   00547e915cfe1f27adb3d4396911b4f9
#
_cell.length_a   1.000
_cell.length_b   1.000
_cell.length_c   1.000
_cell.angle_alpha   90.00
_cell.angle_beta   90.00
_cell.angle_gamma   90.00
#
_symmetry.space_group_name_H-M   'P 1'
#
loop_
_entity.id
_entity.type
_entity.pdbx_description
1 polymer ?
#
loop_
_entity_poly.entity_id
_entity_poly.type
_entity_poly.pdbx_seq_one_letter_code
_entity_poly.pdbx_strand_id
1 'polypeptide(L)'
;MTIMHIPAALTMTSREIAELVEARHNDVVATIERLFSKGLLRSSRKTRREDTGGRPIEVYDLIERDTHLVVSGYSDEHRARVIDRWQELEGQQHQPAELSRMDI
;
A
#
# COMPACT_ATOMS: atom_id res chain seq x y z
N MET A 1 24.88 0.77 -21.28
CA MET A 1 23.92 1.14 -21.14
C MET A 1 23.60 1.29 -19.89
N THR A 2 22.94 2.03 -19.68
CA THR A 2 22.63 2.22 -18.52
C THR A 2 21.66 1.45 -18.04
N ILE A 3 21.84 0.88 -17.03
CA ILE A 3 20.92 0.20 -16.49
C ILE A 3 20.00 0.97 -15.91
N MET A 4 18.87 0.81 -16.18
CA MET A 4 17.97 1.47 -15.59
C MET A 4 17.70 0.92 -14.37
N HIS A 5 18.03 1.44 -13.42
CA HIS A 5 17.64 1.01 -12.14
C HIS A 5 16.26 1.48 -11.91
N ILE A 6 15.34 0.64 -12.13
CA ILE A 6 13.97 0.99 -11.90
C ILE A 6 13.61 0.58 -10.50
N PRO A 7 13.28 1.50 -9.64
CA PRO A 7 12.94 1.13 -8.26
C PRO A 7 11.68 0.29 -8.23
N ALA A 8 11.57 -0.54 -7.26
CA ALA A 8 10.37 -1.32 -7.08
C ALA A 8 9.21 -0.37 -6.84
N ALA A 9 8.06 -0.71 -7.32
CA ALA A 9 6.89 0.11 -7.11
C ALA A 9 6.59 0.20 -5.63
N LEU A 10 6.11 1.33 -5.19
CA LEU A 10 5.67 1.47 -3.82
C LEU A 10 4.44 0.63 -3.60
N THR A 11 4.39 -0.01 -2.46
CA THR A 11 3.21 -0.80 -2.09
C THR A 11 2.81 -0.48 -0.67
N MET A 12 1.59 -0.83 -0.34
CA MET A 12 1.06 -0.73 1.02
C MET A 12 0.57 -2.12 1.42
N THR A 13 0.86 -2.54 2.64
CA THR A 13 0.44 -3.88 3.05
C THR A 13 -1.02 -3.90 3.43
N SER A 14 -1.62 -5.07 3.30
CA SER A 14 -3.01 -5.24 3.71
C SER A 14 -3.19 -4.92 5.20
N ARG A 15 -2.15 -5.15 6.01
CA ARG A 15 -2.21 -4.85 7.43
C ARG A 15 -2.25 -3.34 7.65
N GLU A 16 -1.44 -2.59 6.95
CA GLU A 16 -1.46 -1.13 7.09
C GLU A 16 -2.79 -0.56 6.60
N ILE A 17 -3.33 -1.10 5.52
CA ILE A 17 -4.64 -0.66 5.05
C ILE A 17 -5.68 -0.87 6.15
N ALA A 18 -5.67 -2.04 6.77
CA ALA A 18 -6.64 -2.33 7.82
C ALA A 18 -6.52 -1.35 8.98
N GLU A 19 -5.30 -0.98 9.34
CA GLU A 19 -5.10 -0.01 10.42
C GLU A 19 -5.64 1.36 10.04
N LEU A 20 -5.40 1.78 8.82
CA LEU A 20 -5.83 3.10 8.39
C LEU A 20 -7.35 3.23 8.31
N VAL A 21 -8.03 2.16 7.92
CA VAL A 21 -9.49 2.20 7.82
C VAL A 21 -10.17 1.61 9.04
N GLU A 22 -9.40 1.29 10.06
CA GLU A 22 -9.92 0.80 11.35
C GLU A 22 -10.76 -0.46 11.18
N ALA A 23 -10.28 -1.36 10.36
CA ALA A 23 -10.97 -2.61 10.10
C ALA A 23 -10.10 -3.77 10.54
N ARG A 24 -10.70 -4.95 10.63
CA ARG A 24 -9.93 -6.14 10.92
C ARG A 24 -9.15 -6.55 9.70
N HIS A 25 -7.93 -7.04 9.92
CA HIS A 25 -7.10 -7.47 8.81
C HIS A 25 -7.81 -8.54 7.97
N ASN A 26 -8.48 -9.48 8.62
CA ASN A 26 -9.17 -10.53 7.88
C ASN A 26 -10.25 -9.99 6.96
N ASP A 27 -10.92 -8.91 7.35
CA ASP A 27 -11.95 -8.32 6.50
C ASP A 27 -11.32 -7.67 5.27
N VAL A 28 -10.19 -7.01 5.46
CA VAL A 28 -9.48 -6.41 4.34
C VAL A 28 -8.97 -7.51 3.40
N VAL A 29 -8.43 -8.58 3.96
CA VAL A 29 -7.94 -9.68 3.14
C VAL A 29 -9.07 -10.29 2.33
N ALA A 30 -10.24 -10.46 2.93
CA ALA A 30 -11.38 -11.01 2.20
C ALA A 30 -11.77 -10.14 1.02
N THR A 31 -11.75 -8.82 1.20
CA THR A 31 -12.04 -7.91 0.11
C THR A 31 -10.99 -8.03 -0.99
N ILE A 32 -9.71 -8.10 -0.60
CA ILE A 32 -8.63 -8.23 -1.57
C ILE A 32 -8.80 -9.51 -2.37
N GLU A 33 -9.09 -10.62 -1.70
CA GLU A 33 -9.22 -11.89 -2.38
C GLU A 33 -10.42 -11.90 -3.32
N ARG A 34 -11.50 -11.26 -2.91
CA ARG A 34 -12.66 -11.15 -3.77
C ARG A 34 -12.34 -10.37 -5.03
N LEU A 35 -11.58 -9.28 -4.89
CA LEU A 35 -11.22 -8.46 -6.04
C LEU A 35 -10.22 -9.17 -6.94
N PHE A 36 -9.30 -9.94 -6.37
CA PHE A 36 -8.42 -10.77 -7.20
C PHE A 36 -9.23 -11.80 -7.99
N SER A 37 -10.22 -12.39 -7.36
CA SER A 37 -11.05 -13.39 -8.05
C SER A 37 -11.82 -12.78 -9.20
N LYS A 38 -12.13 -11.49 -9.14
CA LYS A 38 -12.81 -10.82 -10.22
C LYS A 38 -11.85 -10.29 -11.27
N GLY A 39 -10.56 -10.49 -11.08
CA GLY A 39 -9.58 -10.02 -12.05
C GLY A 39 -9.36 -8.52 -12.05
N LEU A 40 -9.69 -7.85 -10.94
CA LEU A 40 -9.66 -6.40 -10.91
C LEU A 40 -8.37 -5.81 -10.36
N LEU A 41 -7.55 -6.61 -9.70
CA LEU A 41 -6.33 -6.10 -9.11
C LEU A 41 -5.13 -6.39 -10.00
N ARG A 42 -4.14 -5.54 -9.90
CA ARG A 42 -2.92 -5.66 -10.70
C ARG A 42 -1.69 -5.97 -9.87
N SER A 43 -1.82 -5.94 -8.56
CA SER A 43 -0.72 -6.28 -7.67
C SER A 43 -0.47 -7.78 -7.70
N SER A 44 0.65 -8.21 -7.14
CA SER A 44 0.94 -9.63 -7.05
C SER A 44 -0.04 -10.29 -6.11
N ARG A 45 -0.54 -11.44 -6.48
CA ARG A 45 -1.45 -12.20 -5.63
C ARG A 45 -0.70 -12.97 -4.56
N LYS A 46 0.62 -12.96 -4.57
CA LYS A 46 1.39 -13.65 -3.58
C LYS A 46 1.42 -12.88 -2.28
N THR A 47 1.30 -13.59 -1.18
CA THR A 47 1.44 -12.97 0.13
C THR A 47 2.89 -13.12 0.58
N ARG A 48 3.27 -12.35 1.56
CA ARG A 48 4.55 -12.53 2.25
C ARG A 48 4.31 -12.46 3.74
N ARG A 49 5.25 -12.99 4.48
CA ARG A 49 5.12 -13.01 5.92
C ARG A 49 5.70 -11.74 6.50
N GLU A 50 4.96 -11.09 7.36
CA GLU A 50 5.42 -9.87 8.00
C GLU A 50 5.60 -10.09 9.47
N ASP A 51 6.77 -9.64 10.00
CA ASP A 51 7.05 -9.74 11.38
C ASP A 51 6.30 -8.68 12.12
N THR A 52 5.61 -9.02 13.16
CA THR A 52 4.81 -8.06 13.91
C THR A 52 5.27 -7.92 15.33
N GLY A 53 6.40 -8.53 15.67
CA GLY A 53 6.84 -8.56 17.06
C GLY A 53 6.25 -9.69 17.85
N GLY A 54 5.29 -10.37 17.32
CA GLY A 54 4.70 -11.54 17.92
C GLY A 54 4.60 -12.60 16.85
N ARG A 55 3.40 -13.14 16.65
CA ARG A 55 3.24 -14.14 15.61
C ARG A 55 3.25 -13.46 14.24
N PRO A 56 4.05 -13.94 13.31
CA PRO A 56 4.07 -13.34 11.98
C PRO A 56 2.72 -13.52 11.30
N ILE A 57 2.35 -12.60 10.44
CA ILE A 57 1.12 -12.72 9.69
C ILE A 57 1.42 -12.58 8.21
N GLU A 58 0.54 -13.12 7.40
CA GLU A 58 0.71 -13.02 5.96
C GLU A 58 -0.02 -11.80 5.44
N VAL A 59 0.63 -11.03 4.62
CA VAL A 59 0.06 -9.80 4.09
C VAL A 59 0.18 -9.77 2.58
N TYR A 60 -0.72 -9.03 1.95
CA TYR A 60 -0.60 -8.69 0.55
C TYR A 60 0.08 -7.35 0.44
N ASP A 61 0.87 -7.15 -0.60
CA ASP A 61 1.45 -5.85 -0.90
C ASP A 61 0.72 -5.30 -2.12
N LEU A 62 0.04 -4.19 -1.95
CA LEU A 62 -0.80 -3.62 -3.01
C LEU A 62 -0.24 -2.31 -3.52
N ILE A 63 -0.29 -2.13 -4.84
CA ILE A 63 0.06 -0.85 -5.44
C ILE A 63 -1.05 0.15 -5.14
N GLU A 64 -0.76 1.42 -5.38
CA GLU A 64 -1.68 2.49 -5.00
C GLU A 64 -3.04 2.33 -5.66
N ARG A 65 -3.06 2.06 -6.93
CA ARG A 65 -4.32 1.90 -7.67
C ARG A 65 -5.20 0.83 -7.03
N ASP A 66 -4.59 -0.31 -6.66
CA ASP A 66 -5.34 -1.41 -6.07
C ASP A 66 -5.80 -1.07 -4.66
N THR A 67 -4.97 -0.33 -3.92
CA THR A 67 -5.35 0.11 -2.58
C THR A 67 -6.61 0.96 -2.64
N HIS A 68 -6.69 1.88 -3.59
CA HIS A 68 -7.88 2.72 -3.71
C HIS A 68 -9.12 1.88 -4.01
N LEU A 69 -8.97 0.85 -4.81
CA LEU A 69 -10.10 -0.01 -5.10
C LEU A 69 -10.56 -0.78 -3.87
N VAL A 70 -9.61 -1.26 -3.09
CA VAL A 70 -9.93 -2.02 -1.89
C VAL A 70 -10.69 -1.16 -0.89
N VAL A 71 -10.31 0.12 -0.74
CA VAL A 71 -10.94 0.95 0.26
C VAL A 71 -12.15 1.72 -0.26
N SER A 72 -12.58 1.45 -1.48
CA SER A 72 -13.66 2.23 -2.08
C SER A 72 -14.98 2.09 -1.33
N GLY A 73 -15.15 1.05 -0.55
CA GLY A 73 -16.37 0.89 0.23
C GLY A 73 -16.33 1.51 1.62
N TYR A 74 -15.22 2.16 1.98
CA TYR A 74 -15.08 2.74 3.31
C TYR A 74 -15.46 4.21 3.28
N SER A 75 -15.61 4.81 4.46
CA SER A 75 -16.04 6.19 4.55
C SER A 75 -15.02 7.13 3.95
N ASP A 76 -15.45 8.34 3.68
CA ASP A 76 -14.57 9.36 3.11
C ASP A 76 -13.39 9.63 4.03
N GLU A 77 -13.63 9.64 5.33
CA GLU A 77 -12.56 9.89 6.28
C GLU A 77 -11.51 8.79 6.25
N HIS A 78 -11.94 7.55 6.15
CA HIS A 78 -10.99 6.45 6.09
C HIS A 78 -10.22 6.47 4.78
N ARG A 79 -10.90 6.76 3.69
CA ARG A 79 -10.21 6.83 2.39
C ARG A 79 -9.21 7.97 2.36
N ALA A 80 -9.54 9.08 3.02
CA ALA A 80 -8.61 10.21 3.08
C ALA A 80 -7.32 9.83 3.81
N ARG A 81 -7.42 9.04 4.87
CA ARG A 81 -6.21 8.59 5.56
C ARG A 81 -5.31 7.77 4.67
N VAL A 82 -5.89 6.94 3.84
CA VAL A 82 -5.12 6.11 2.92
C VAL A 82 -4.45 6.99 1.87
N ILE A 83 -5.16 7.98 1.35
CA ILE A 83 -4.59 8.90 0.37
C ILE A 83 -3.45 9.69 0.99
N ASP A 84 -3.64 10.18 2.21
CA ASP A 84 -2.59 10.95 2.88
C ASP A 84 -1.35 10.09 3.12
N ARG A 85 -1.56 8.83 3.49
CA ARG A 85 -0.42 7.95 3.70
C ARG A 85 0.34 7.69 2.41
N TRP A 86 -0.37 7.55 1.29
CA TRP A 86 0.29 7.37 0.01
C TRP A 86 1.12 8.59 -0.36
N GLN A 87 0.60 9.78 -0.07
CA GLN A 87 1.36 10.99 -0.34
C GLN A 87 2.62 11.08 0.52
N GLU A 88 2.54 10.64 1.75
CA GLU A 88 3.72 10.59 2.60
C GLU A 88 4.75 9.63 2.05
N LEU A 89 4.33 8.47 1.59
CA LEU A 89 5.26 7.50 1.05
C LEU A 89 5.92 8.02 -0.21
N GLU A 90 5.16 8.66 -1.06
CA GLU A 90 5.70 9.23 -2.28
C GLU A 90 6.65 10.38 -2.00
N GLY A 91 6.33 11.18 -1.01
CA GLY A 91 7.19 12.26 -0.60
C GLY A 91 8.52 11.78 -0.06
N GLN A 92 8.50 10.72 0.73
CA GLN A 92 9.72 10.15 1.25
C GLN A 92 10.62 9.65 0.14
N GLN A 93 10.01 9.11 -0.90
CA GLN A 93 10.80 8.57 -1.98
C GLN A 93 11.53 9.65 -2.76
N HIS A 94 10.94 10.83 -2.88
CA HIS A 94 11.53 11.87 -3.68
C HIS A 94 12.28 12.92 -2.88
N GLN A 95 12.11 12.93 -1.60
CA GLN A 95 12.52 14.03 -0.80
C GLN A 95 13.98 14.41 -0.84
N PRO A 96 14.90 13.51 -0.75
CA PRO A 96 16.27 13.92 -0.58
C PRO A 96 16.79 14.81 -1.69
N ALA A 97 16.47 14.49 -2.89
CA ALA A 97 17.01 15.26 -3.97
C ALA A 97 16.48 16.68 -3.96
N GLU A 98 15.23 16.81 -3.66
CA GLU A 98 14.68 18.11 -3.69
C GLU A 98 15.14 18.99 -2.59
N LEU A 99 15.31 18.43 -1.43
CA LEU A 99 15.79 19.23 -0.34
C LEU A 99 17.18 19.73 -0.60
N SER A 100 17.99 18.95 -1.24
CA SER A 100 19.31 19.42 -1.52
C SER A 100 19.31 20.65 -2.34
N ARG A 101 18.44 20.70 -3.28
CA ARG A 101 18.45 21.85 -4.11
C ARG A 101 17.92 23.04 -3.42
N MET A 102 17.01 22.85 -2.52
CA MET A 102 16.43 24.00 -1.91
C MET A 102 17.36 24.71 -1.00
N ASP A 103 18.41 24.09 -0.61
CA ASP A 103 19.30 24.73 0.28
C ASP A 103 20.12 25.82 -0.33
N ILE A 104 20.09 26.03 -1.55
CA ILE A 104 20.91 27.02 -2.17
C ILE A 104 20.37 28.37 -2.15
#